data_af053af255f38989f321740efd26110f
#
_entry.id   af053af255f38989f321740efd26110f
#
_cell.length_a   1.000
_cell.length_b   1.000
_cell.length_c   1.000
_cell.angle_alpha   90.00
_cell.angle_beta   90.00
_cell.angle_gamma   90.00
#
_symmetry.space_group_name_H-M   'P 1'
#
loop_
_entity.id
_entity.type
_entity.pdbx_description
1 polymer ?
#
loop_
_entity_poly.entity_id
_entity_poly.type
_entity_poly.pdbx_seq_one_letter_code
_entity_poly.pdbx_strand_id
1 'polypeptide(L)' 'MTWWNWYCYNCKWKGVAQELAEDFDTEEGWVCPKCKSIQIEDTGWHKEEDENTGN' A
#
# COMPACT_ATOMS: atom_id res chain seq x y z
N MET A 1 12.03 8.33 8.12
CA MET A 1 11.74 6.95 7.87
C MET A 1 10.28 6.72 7.79
N THR A 2 9.88 5.85 6.93
CA THR A 2 8.49 5.64 6.61
C THR A 2 8.08 4.21 6.95
N TRP A 3 6.94 4.08 7.58
CA TRP A 3 6.36 2.78 7.87
C TRP A 3 5.20 2.55 6.93
N TRP A 4 4.98 1.28 6.56
CA TRP A 4 3.86 0.94 5.70
C TRP A 4 3.29 -0.40 6.16
N ASN A 5 2.00 -0.59 5.90
CA ASN A 5 1.36 -1.86 6.23
C ASN A 5 0.43 -2.35 5.13
N TRP A 6 0.33 -1.64 4.05
CA TRP A 6 -0.47 -2.07 2.92
C TRP A 6 0.41 -2.17 1.68
N TYR A 7 0.19 -3.22 0.90
CA TYR A 7 0.99 -3.47 -0.28
C TYR A 7 0.08 -3.79 -1.45
N CYS A 8 0.35 -3.20 -2.61
CA CYS A 8 -0.39 -3.48 -3.82
C CYS A 8 0.42 -4.44 -4.68
N TYR A 9 -0.19 -5.58 -5.01
CA TYR A 9 0.51 -6.59 -5.79
C TYR A 9 0.45 -6.30 -7.28
N ASN A 10 -0.35 -5.31 -7.67
CA ASN A 10 -0.47 -4.97 -9.09
C ASN A 10 0.61 -3.99 -9.52
N CYS A 11 0.82 -2.94 -8.77
CA CYS A 11 1.80 -1.92 -9.13
C CYS A 11 2.93 -1.81 -8.13
N LYS A 12 2.92 -2.65 -7.09
CA LYS A 12 3.98 -2.69 -6.07
C LYS A 12 4.01 -1.43 -5.23
N TRP A 13 2.86 -0.80 -5.05
CA TRP A 13 2.74 0.34 -4.16
C TRP A 13 2.78 -0.12 -2.71
N LYS A 14 3.38 0.70 -1.87
CA LYS A 14 3.42 0.47 -0.44
C LYS A 14 2.96 1.73 0.28
N GLY A 15 2.19 1.56 1.34
CA GLY A 15 1.73 2.72 2.08
C GLY A 15 0.90 2.31 3.27
N VAL A 16 0.12 3.25 3.78
CA VAL A 16 -0.72 3.01 4.95
C VAL A 16 -2.18 3.08 4.54
N ALA A 17 -3.02 2.59 5.44
CA ALA A 17 -4.44 2.51 5.15
C ALA A 17 -5.03 3.87 4.82
N GLN A 18 -4.53 4.90 5.44
CA GLN A 18 -5.07 6.25 5.21
C GLN A 18 -4.82 6.75 3.80
N GLU A 19 -3.87 6.15 3.09
CA GLU A 19 -3.55 6.55 1.74
C GLU A 19 -4.37 5.81 0.69
N LEU A 20 -5.12 4.80 1.11
CA LEU A 20 -5.93 4.03 0.16
C LEU A 20 -7.03 4.89 -0.43
N ALA A 21 -7.33 4.65 -1.70
CA ALA A 21 -8.42 5.35 -2.36
C ALA A 21 -9.74 4.67 -2.02
N GLU A 22 -10.79 5.46 -1.86
CA GLU A 22 -12.11 4.92 -1.59
C GLU A 22 -12.79 4.52 -2.88
N ASP A 23 -13.35 3.32 -2.89
CA ASP A 23 -14.08 2.85 -4.05
C ASP A 23 -15.22 1.97 -3.56
N PHE A 24 -16.42 2.51 -3.57
CA PHE A 24 -17.55 1.81 -3.01
C PHE A 24 -18.08 0.71 -3.93
N ASP A 25 -17.50 0.58 -5.12
CA ASP A 25 -17.88 -0.51 -6.01
C ASP A 25 -17.19 -1.81 -5.63
N THR A 26 -16.23 -1.78 -4.72
CA THR A 26 -15.58 -2.99 -4.27
C THR A 26 -16.17 -3.42 -2.94
N GLU A 27 -16.01 -4.69 -2.63
CA GLU A 27 -16.52 -5.18 -1.37
C GLU A 27 -15.81 -4.55 -0.19
N GLU A 28 -14.56 -4.22 -0.36
CA GLU A 28 -13.80 -3.69 0.75
C GLU A 28 -13.89 -2.19 0.89
N GLY A 29 -14.33 -1.53 -0.16
CA GLY A 29 -14.52 -0.11 -0.09
C GLY A 29 -13.30 0.74 -0.37
N TRP A 30 -12.17 0.13 -0.68
CA TRP A 30 -10.98 0.90 -1.03
C TRP A 30 -10.11 0.11 -1.98
N VAL A 31 -9.23 0.84 -2.66
CA VAL A 31 -8.34 0.26 -3.65
C VAL A 31 -7.00 0.97 -3.57
N CYS A 32 -6.05 0.46 -4.32
CA CYS A 32 -4.72 1.10 -4.40
C CYS A 32 -4.88 2.54 -4.91
N PRO A 33 -4.24 3.50 -4.26
CA PRO A 33 -4.36 4.89 -4.70
C PRO A 33 -3.60 5.18 -5.98
N LYS A 34 -2.73 4.27 -6.38
CA LYS A 34 -1.88 4.51 -7.53
C LYS A 34 -2.45 3.89 -8.80
N CYS A 35 -2.84 2.63 -8.74
CA CYS A 35 -3.36 1.93 -9.91
C CYS A 35 -4.82 1.55 -9.80
N LYS A 36 -5.44 1.84 -8.65
CA LYS A 36 -6.86 1.56 -8.42
C LYS A 36 -7.18 0.07 -8.47
N SER A 37 -6.21 -0.77 -8.17
CA SER A 37 -6.42 -2.20 -8.15
C SER A 37 -6.95 -2.64 -6.80
N ILE A 38 -7.74 -3.70 -6.80
CA ILE A 38 -8.19 -4.30 -5.56
C ILE A 38 -7.18 -5.27 -4.98
N GLN A 39 -6.06 -5.46 -5.67
CA GLN A 39 -5.05 -6.42 -5.23
C GLN A 39 -4.13 -5.78 -4.20
N ILE A 40 -4.71 -5.37 -3.10
CA ILE A 40 -3.98 -4.81 -1.97
C ILE A 40 -4.20 -5.70 -0.76
N GLU A 41 -3.24 -5.70 0.13
CA GLU A 41 -3.33 -6.54 1.30
C GLU A 41 -2.61 -5.88 2.46
N ASP A 42 -3.16 -6.10 3.66
CA ASP A 42 -2.54 -5.64 4.89
C ASP A 42 -1.48 -6.65 5.26
N THR A 43 -0.22 -6.27 5.10
CA THR A 43 0.90 -7.16 5.33
C THR A 43 1.52 -7.00 6.70
N GLY A 44 0.92 -6.16 7.56
CA GLY A 44 1.53 -5.85 8.84
C GLY A 44 2.54 -4.72 8.69
N TRP A 45 2.98 -4.18 9.80
CA TRP A 45 3.85 -3.01 9.76
C TRP A 45 5.26 -3.40 9.34
N HIS A 46 5.76 -2.67 8.37
CA HIS A 46 7.12 -2.82 7.87
C HIS A 46 7.76 -1.47 7.79
N LYS A 47 9.05 -1.43 8.05
CA LYS A 47 9.81 -0.20 7.94
C LYS A 47 10.39 -0.13 6.55
N GLU A 48 10.13 0.99 5.88
CA GLU A 48 10.68 1.17 4.54
C GLU A 48 12.18 1.37 4.64
N GLU A 49 12.91 0.59 3.86
CA GLU A 49 14.35 0.71 3.83
C GLU A 49 14.78 1.59 2.69
N ASP A 50 15.71 2.47 3.00
CA ASP A 50 16.29 3.33 1.99
C ASP A 50 17.49 2.61 1.41
N GLU A 51 17.44 2.31 0.14
CA GLU A 51 18.52 1.58 -0.47
C GLU A 51 19.84 2.33 -0.39
N ASN A 52 19.76 3.60 -0.30
CA ASN A 52 20.98 4.38 -0.25
C ASN A 52 21.66 4.33 1.07
N THR A 53 21.00 3.83 2.08
CA THR A 53 21.65 3.74 3.38
C THR A 53 22.33 2.44 3.56
N GLY A 54 22.30 1.65 2.64
CA GLY A 54 22.88 0.35 2.77
C GLY A 54 24.32 0.37 2.96
N ASN A 55 24.77 1.04 2.93
CA ASN A 55 25.96 0.93 3.11
C ASN A 55 26.44 1.01 4.02
#